data_d8f89636c96a447b07227f1dbe45870c
#
_entry.id   d8f89636c96a447b07227f1dbe45870c
#
_cell.length_a   1.000
_cell.length_b   1.000
_cell.length_c   1.000
_cell.angle_alpha   90.00
_cell.angle_beta   90.00
_cell.angle_gamma   90.00
#
_symmetry.space_group_name_H-M   'P 1'
#
loop_
_entity.id
_entity.type
_entity.pdbx_description
1 polymer ?
#
loop_
_entity_poly.entity_id
_entity_poly.type
_entity_poly.pdbx_seq_one_letter_code
_entity_poly.pdbx_strand_id
1 'polypeptide(L)'
;MKELLQKYENKSPEIIFNWKDPETEAEGWTVINSLRGGAAGGGTRMRVGLDINEVLSLAKTMEVKFTVSGPAIGGAKSGINFDPKDPRKKGVLERWYKAVSPLLKSYYGTGGDLNVDEIHEVIPITEESGVWHPQEGVFEGHFKPTPADKINRIGQLRHGVIKVIENPQYSPSVARKYTVADMITGFGVAEAAKHFYNVHGDSIVGKRAIVQGFGNVGAAAAFYLSQMGAKVVGIIDIVGGLIKEDGFSFEEITELYLAKAGNTLVSDHLIPFSEINEKIWSLKTEIFAPCAASRLITQDQIDHMIGTGLEVISCGANVPFADKEIFFGSIMEHTDNKVSLIPDFISNCGMARVFAYFMERKVQMTDEAIFNDTSETIRKAIQRVYDKNQTKTGISATAFEIALTQLV
;
A
#
# COMPACT_ATOMS: atom_id res chain seq x y z
N MET A 1 6.12 16.87 -15.93
CA MET A 1 5.96 15.53 -15.36
C MET A 1 6.48 14.44 -16.31
N LYS A 2 6.00 14.29 -17.54
CA LYS A 2 6.37 13.20 -18.48
C LYS A 2 7.90 13.08 -18.73
N GLU A 3 8.64 14.18 -18.88
CA GLU A 3 10.10 14.14 -19.03
C GLU A 3 10.82 13.60 -17.77
N LEU A 4 10.36 13.99 -16.59
CA LEU A 4 10.90 13.49 -15.31
C LEU A 4 10.61 11.99 -15.16
N LEU A 5 9.39 11.58 -15.54
CA LEU A 5 8.99 10.18 -15.51
C LEU A 5 9.87 9.33 -16.44
N GLN A 6 10.06 9.76 -17.68
CA GLN A 6 10.91 9.07 -18.65
C GLN A 6 12.36 8.97 -18.16
N LYS A 7 12.92 10.05 -17.59
CA LYS A 7 14.26 10.01 -17.00
C LYS A 7 14.34 9.01 -15.85
N TYR A 8 13.33 8.98 -14.99
CA TYR A 8 13.26 8.08 -13.86
C TYR A 8 13.10 6.61 -14.30
N GLU A 9 12.21 6.33 -15.24
CA GLU A 9 11.99 4.98 -15.77
C GLU A 9 13.22 4.42 -16.48
N ASN A 10 13.97 5.27 -17.20
CA ASN A 10 15.20 4.89 -17.90
C ASN A 10 16.41 4.76 -16.97
N LYS A 11 16.30 5.19 -15.70
CA LYS A 11 17.39 5.04 -14.74
C LYS A 11 17.64 3.55 -14.45
N SER A 12 18.87 3.09 -14.69
CA SER A 12 19.27 1.74 -14.31
C SER A 12 19.31 1.58 -12.80
N PRO A 13 18.93 0.42 -12.24
CA PRO A 13 19.10 0.14 -10.83
C PRO A 13 20.58 0.14 -10.45
N GLU A 14 20.89 0.57 -9.23
CA GLU A 14 22.27 0.59 -8.73
C GLU A 14 22.78 -0.81 -8.42
N ILE A 15 21.90 -1.71 -7.93
CA ILE A 15 22.29 -3.07 -7.58
C ILE A 15 21.22 -4.06 -8.03
N ILE A 16 21.65 -5.14 -8.64
CA ILE A 16 20.85 -6.33 -8.91
C ILE A 16 21.56 -7.54 -8.30
N PHE A 17 20.89 -8.20 -7.38
CA PHE A 17 21.32 -9.46 -6.81
C PHE A 17 20.47 -10.59 -7.42
N ASN A 18 21.12 -11.57 -8.03
CA ASN A 18 20.47 -12.76 -8.60
C ASN A 18 20.81 -13.98 -7.75
N TRP A 19 19.83 -14.85 -7.54
CA TRP A 19 19.98 -16.06 -6.77
C TRP A 19 19.24 -17.23 -7.41
N LYS A 20 19.85 -18.40 -7.36
CA LYS A 20 19.21 -19.67 -7.69
C LYS A 20 19.29 -20.58 -6.48
N ASP A 21 18.18 -21.20 -6.16
CA ASP A 21 18.15 -22.14 -5.05
C ASP A 21 18.95 -23.43 -5.38
N PRO A 22 19.89 -23.84 -4.54
CA PRO A 22 20.66 -25.07 -4.80
C PRO A 22 19.86 -26.36 -4.65
N GLU A 23 18.67 -26.32 -4.04
CA GLU A 23 17.86 -27.50 -3.70
C GLU A 23 16.55 -27.60 -4.48
N THR A 24 16.09 -26.50 -5.08
CA THR A 24 14.83 -26.46 -5.82
C THR A 24 14.99 -25.66 -7.12
N GLU A 25 13.93 -25.56 -7.91
CA GLU A 25 13.85 -24.72 -9.11
C GLU A 25 13.63 -23.21 -8.81
N ALA A 26 13.61 -22.80 -7.54
CA ALA A 26 13.37 -21.41 -7.18
C ALA A 26 14.50 -20.48 -7.68
N GLU A 27 14.11 -19.36 -8.25
CA GLU A 27 14.98 -18.24 -8.62
C GLU A 27 14.54 -16.98 -7.89
N GLY A 28 15.50 -16.15 -7.47
CA GLY A 28 15.21 -14.94 -6.72
C GLY A 28 16.05 -13.74 -7.15
N TRP A 29 15.47 -12.56 -7.00
CA TRP A 29 16.12 -11.28 -7.31
C TRP A 29 15.92 -10.29 -6.19
N THR A 30 16.95 -9.54 -5.82
CA THR A 30 16.79 -8.26 -5.13
C THR A 30 17.23 -7.16 -6.08
N VAL A 31 16.36 -6.23 -6.37
CA VAL A 31 16.66 -5.03 -7.14
C VAL A 31 16.65 -3.83 -6.21
N ILE A 32 17.77 -3.09 -6.18
CA ILE A 32 17.91 -1.81 -5.48
C ILE A 32 17.98 -0.73 -6.56
N ASN A 33 16.90 0.07 -6.69
CA ASN A 33 16.82 1.12 -7.70
C ASN A 33 17.82 2.24 -7.42
N SER A 34 17.94 2.64 -6.16
CA SER A 34 19.01 3.55 -5.71
C SER A 34 19.30 3.36 -4.22
N LEU A 35 20.49 3.81 -3.80
CA LEU A 35 20.87 3.94 -2.39
C LEU A 35 20.71 5.40 -1.91
N ARG A 36 19.65 6.07 -2.35
CA ARG A 36 19.32 7.41 -1.88
C ARG A 36 19.32 7.46 -0.35
N GLY A 37 19.99 8.44 0.24
CA GLY A 37 20.12 8.56 1.68
C GLY A 37 20.91 7.44 2.37
N GLY A 38 21.61 6.58 1.60
CA GLY A 38 22.49 5.52 2.10
C GLY A 38 21.83 4.15 2.29
N ALA A 39 20.55 4.02 2.02
CA ALA A 39 19.82 2.75 2.13
C ALA A 39 18.70 2.63 1.11
N ALA A 40 18.12 1.45 1.00
CA ALA A 40 16.94 1.17 0.20
C ALA A 40 15.97 0.24 0.94
N GLY A 41 14.68 0.34 0.62
CA GLY A 41 13.65 -0.47 1.27
C GLY A 41 12.63 -1.04 0.28
N GLY A 42 12.03 -2.19 0.65
CA GLY A 42 10.95 -2.83 -0.09
C GLY A 42 10.82 -4.30 0.24
N GLY A 43 9.59 -4.81 0.28
CA GLY A 43 9.26 -6.16 0.73
C GLY A 43 9.70 -7.27 -0.23
N THR A 44 9.61 -8.50 0.24
CA THR A 44 9.85 -9.73 -0.52
C THR A 44 8.53 -10.35 -0.91
N ARG A 45 8.33 -10.69 -2.20
CA ARG A 45 7.17 -11.43 -2.69
C ARG A 45 7.55 -12.78 -3.30
N MET A 46 6.57 -13.69 -3.35
CA MET A 46 6.74 -14.99 -4.00
C MET A 46 5.53 -15.31 -4.86
N ARG A 47 5.76 -15.66 -6.12
CA ARG A 47 4.73 -16.24 -7.00
C ARG A 47 5.37 -16.96 -8.19
N VAL A 48 4.63 -17.89 -8.77
CA VAL A 48 5.00 -18.53 -10.04
C VAL A 48 5.03 -17.51 -11.18
N GLY A 49 6.05 -17.58 -12.03
CA GLY A 49 6.21 -16.71 -13.19
C GLY A 49 6.64 -15.28 -12.86
N LEU A 50 7.12 -15.02 -11.63
CA LEU A 50 7.75 -13.75 -11.28
C LEU A 50 9.10 -13.63 -12.01
N ASP A 51 9.41 -12.45 -12.52
CA ASP A 51 10.67 -12.15 -13.18
C ASP A 51 11.34 -10.87 -12.65
N ILE A 52 12.55 -10.63 -13.10
CA ILE A 52 13.34 -9.45 -12.71
C ILE A 52 12.67 -8.13 -13.10
N ASN A 53 11.92 -8.08 -14.21
CA ASN A 53 11.26 -6.85 -14.66
C ASN A 53 10.15 -6.44 -13.72
N GLU A 54 9.40 -7.42 -13.20
CA GLU A 54 8.41 -7.16 -12.15
C GLU A 54 9.08 -6.62 -10.88
N VAL A 55 10.17 -7.26 -10.43
CA VAL A 55 10.91 -6.82 -9.25
C VAL A 55 11.46 -5.40 -9.43
N LEU A 56 12.02 -5.09 -10.60
CA LEU A 56 12.50 -3.75 -10.94
C LEU A 56 11.38 -2.70 -10.89
N SER A 57 10.24 -3.01 -11.48
CA SER A 57 9.09 -2.10 -11.49
C SER A 57 8.62 -1.76 -10.08
N LEU A 58 8.60 -2.77 -9.22
CA LEU A 58 8.19 -2.61 -7.82
C LEU A 58 9.24 -1.87 -6.98
N ALA A 59 10.53 -2.07 -7.25
CA ALA A 59 11.60 -1.29 -6.60
C ALA A 59 11.45 0.21 -6.90
N LYS A 60 11.16 0.57 -8.16
CA LYS A 60 10.87 1.95 -8.57
C LYS A 60 9.61 2.49 -7.87
N THR A 61 8.55 1.70 -7.80
CA THR A 61 7.31 2.07 -7.10
C THR A 61 7.56 2.36 -5.62
N MET A 62 8.39 1.55 -4.95
CA MET A 62 8.75 1.78 -3.54
C MET A 62 9.53 3.08 -3.37
N GLU A 63 10.45 3.42 -4.27
CA GLU A 63 11.20 4.68 -4.18
C GLU A 63 10.29 5.91 -4.30
N VAL A 64 9.33 5.89 -5.23
CA VAL A 64 8.31 6.94 -5.34
C VAL A 64 7.51 7.04 -4.04
N LYS A 65 7.10 5.92 -3.46
CA LYS A 65 6.35 5.88 -2.18
C LYS A 65 7.13 6.51 -1.02
N PHE A 66 8.43 6.28 -0.94
CA PHE A 66 9.27 6.86 0.11
C PHE A 66 9.46 8.38 0.00
N THR A 67 9.08 9.02 -1.10
CA THR A 67 9.02 10.48 -1.18
C THR A 67 7.89 11.08 -0.33
N VAL A 68 6.90 10.27 0.00
CA VAL A 68 5.75 10.64 0.86
C VAL A 68 5.89 10.03 2.25
N SER A 69 6.02 8.71 2.35
CA SER A 69 6.02 8.01 3.65
C SER A 69 7.31 8.22 4.44
N GLY A 70 8.42 8.52 3.77
CA GLY A 70 9.75 8.42 4.39
C GLY A 70 10.14 6.95 4.74
N PRO A 71 11.31 6.76 5.32
CA PRO A 71 12.41 7.71 5.35
C PRO A 71 12.91 8.07 3.94
N ALA A 72 13.79 9.09 3.80
CA ALA A 72 14.31 9.54 2.50
C ALA A 72 15.37 8.59 1.95
N ILE A 73 14.97 7.36 1.62
CA ILE A 73 15.81 6.26 1.11
C ILE A 73 15.45 5.89 -0.32
N GLY A 74 16.28 5.07 -0.93
CA GLY A 74 16.02 4.46 -2.23
C GLY A 74 14.96 3.36 -2.18
N GLY A 75 14.43 3.03 -3.33
CA GLY A 75 13.50 1.91 -3.49
C GLY A 75 14.23 0.60 -3.76
N ALA A 76 13.75 -0.46 -3.15
CA ALA A 76 14.18 -1.82 -3.43
C ALA A 76 12.98 -2.77 -3.50
N LYS A 77 13.19 -3.96 -4.01
CA LYS A 77 12.24 -5.06 -3.98
C LYS A 77 12.98 -6.38 -4.05
N SER A 78 12.46 -7.36 -3.33
CA SER A 78 12.84 -8.77 -3.52
C SER A 78 11.69 -9.56 -4.12
N GLY A 79 12.03 -10.53 -4.96
CA GLY A 79 11.05 -11.42 -5.56
C GLY A 79 11.62 -12.82 -5.75
N ILE A 80 10.79 -13.82 -5.51
CA ILE A 80 11.13 -15.24 -5.67
C ILE A 80 10.11 -15.88 -6.62
N ASN A 81 10.61 -16.43 -7.72
CA ASN A 81 9.81 -17.25 -8.63
C ASN A 81 9.73 -18.66 -8.07
N PHE A 82 8.65 -18.95 -7.35
CA PHE A 82 8.37 -20.26 -6.77
C PHE A 82 6.89 -20.36 -6.41
N ASP A 83 6.35 -21.57 -6.35
CA ASP A 83 4.95 -21.79 -5.92
C ASP A 83 4.82 -21.54 -4.41
N PRO A 84 4.07 -20.53 -3.97
CA PRO A 84 3.90 -20.26 -2.54
C PRO A 84 3.12 -21.34 -1.77
N LYS A 85 2.47 -22.27 -2.48
CA LYS A 85 1.77 -23.42 -1.89
C LYS A 85 2.64 -24.67 -1.80
N ASP A 86 3.82 -24.67 -2.39
CA ASP A 86 4.74 -25.82 -2.34
C ASP A 86 5.21 -26.04 -0.89
N PRO A 87 5.17 -27.30 -0.38
CA PRO A 87 5.62 -27.61 0.98
C PRO A 87 7.10 -27.26 1.23
N ARG A 88 7.94 -27.10 0.20
CA ARG A 88 9.35 -26.68 0.28
C ARG A 88 9.54 -25.18 0.48
N LYS A 89 8.46 -24.38 0.42
CA LYS A 89 8.49 -22.88 0.53
C LYS A 89 9.35 -22.41 1.69
N LYS A 90 9.18 -23.00 2.87
CA LYS A 90 9.93 -22.60 4.08
C LYS A 90 11.45 -22.71 3.86
N GLY A 91 11.93 -23.84 3.36
CA GLY A 91 13.35 -24.05 3.06
C GLY A 91 13.89 -23.10 2.00
N VAL A 92 13.08 -22.77 0.96
CA VAL A 92 13.44 -21.78 -0.05
C VAL A 92 13.62 -20.40 0.60
N LEU A 93 12.70 -19.96 1.48
CA LEU A 93 12.82 -18.68 2.19
C LEU A 93 14.02 -18.64 3.13
N GLU A 94 14.32 -19.71 3.83
CA GLU A 94 15.49 -19.81 4.71
C GLU A 94 16.80 -19.62 3.93
N ARG A 95 16.96 -20.31 2.80
CA ARG A 95 18.14 -20.20 1.94
C ARG A 95 18.22 -18.85 1.25
N TRP A 96 17.07 -18.29 0.83
CA TRP A 96 16.98 -16.95 0.27
C TRP A 96 17.47 -15.89 1.26
N TYR A 97 16.90 -15.85 2.47
CA TYR A 97 17.28 -14.83 3.46
C TYR A 97 18.72 -15.00 3.96
N LYS A 98 19.24 -16.22 4.02
CA LYS A 98 20.66 -16.46 4.26
C LYS A 98 21.54 -15.87 3.15
N ALA A 99 21.15 -16.02 1.90
CA ALA A 99 21.91 -15.50 0.76
C ALA A 99 21.89 -13.97 0.70
N VAL A 100 20.75 -13.33 0.98
CA VAL A 100 20.59 -11.88 0.89
C VAL A 100 20.97 -11.14 2.19
N SER A 101 21.27 -11.86 3.27
CA SER A 101 21.61 -11.30 4.60
C SER A 101 22.73 -10.24 4.58
N PRO A 102 23.79 -10.31 3.75
CA PRO A 102 24.79 -9.25 3.70
C PRO A 102 24.22 -7.89 3.27
N LEU A 103 23.23 -7.88 2.36
CA LEU A 103 22.55 -6.66 1.95
C LEU A 103 21.66 -6.13 3.09
N LEU A 104 20.92 -7.03 3.76
CA LEU A 104 20.04 -6.73 4.90
C LEU A 104 20.78 -6.17 6.10
N LYS A 105 22.04 -6.54 6.29
CA LYS A 105 22.92 -6.01 7.36
C LYS A 105 23.53 -4.65 7.03
N SER A 106 23.53 -4.24 5.77
CA SER A 106 24.32 -3.09 5.32
C SER A 106 23.48 -1.89 4.91
N TYR A 107 22.53 -2.08 3.99
CA TYR A 107 21.79 -0.97 3.36
C TYR A 107 20.42 -1.35 2.79
N TYR A 108 19.99 -2.60 2.88
CA TYR A 108 18.68 -3.03 2.39
C TYR A 108 17.77 -3.39 3.56
N GLY A 109 16.57 -2.83 3.56
CA GLY A 109 15.49 -3.22 4.45
C GLY A 109 14.37 -3.94 3.69
N THR A 110 13.94 -5.10 4.21
CA THR A 110 12.86 -5.88 3.62
C THR A 110 11.69 -6.05 4.60
N GLY A 111 10.58 -6.55 4.10
CA GLY A 111 9.38 -6.93 4.83
C GLY A 111 8.57 -7.94 4.05
N GLY A 112 7.39 -8.27 4.52
CA GLY A 112 6.42 -9.10 3.79
C GLY A 112 5.82 -8.38 2.59
N ASP A 113 5.39 -9.17 1.61
CA ASP A 113 4.58 -8.76 0.47
C ASP A 113 3.78 -9.98 -0.02
N LEU A 114 3.29 -9.97 -1.25
CA LEU A 114 2.45 -11.04 -1.81
C LEU A 114 3.01 -12.44 -1.51
N ASN A 115 2.23 -13.24 -0.80
CA ASN A 115 2.52 -14.63 -0.41
C ASN A 115 3.78 -14.82 0.47
N VAL A 116 4.29 -13.77 1.10
CA VAL A 116 5.35 -13.86 2.11
C VAL A 116 4.92 -13.05 3.33
N ASP A 117 4.74 -13.74 4.44
CA ASP A 117 4.21 -13.17 5.68
C ASP A 117 5.28 -12.45 6.49
N GLU A 118 5.01 -11.19 6.87
CA GLU A 118 5.94 -10.37 7.65
C GLU A 118 6.28 -11.01 9.00
N ILE A 119 5.24 -11.45 9.71
CA ILE A 119 5.34 -11.84 11.12
C ILE A 119 5.80 -13.29 11.28
N HIS A 120 5.28 -14.19 10.43
CA HIS A 120 5.51 -15.61 10.57
C HIS A 120 6.67 -16.14 9.71
N GLU A 121 7.10 -15.38 8.69
CA GLU A 121 8.15 -15.80 7.76
C GLU A 121 9.34 -14.82 7.76
N VAL A 122 9.12 -13.54 7.39
CA VAL A 122 10.25 -12.60 7.19
C VAL A 122 11.03 -12.35 8.46
N ILE A 123 10.37 -11.92 9.52
CA ILE A 123 11.05 -11.58 10.79
C ILE A 123 11.80 -12.80 11.36
N PRO A 124 11.16 -13.94 11.63
CA PRO A 124 11.87 -15.06 12.26
C PRO A 124 13.01 -15.62 11.40
N ILE A 125 12.81 -15.77 10.08
CA ILE A 125 13.84 -16.37 9.21
C ILE A 125 15.05 -15.45 9.05
N THR A 126 14.83 -14.12 8.93
CA THR A 126 15.95 -13.17 8.87
C THR A 126 16.74 -13.13 10.18
N GLU A 127 16.04 -13.19 11.33
CA GLU A 127 16.69 -13.23 12.64
C GLU A 127 17.50 -14.52 12.84
N GLU A 128 16.98 -15.68 12.44
CA GLU A 128 17.72 -16.95 12.41
C GLU A 128 18.96 -16.89 11.49
N SER A 129 18.91 -16.07 10.43
CA SER A 129 20.05 -15.82 9.55
C SER A 129 21.06 -14.80 10.12
N GLY A 130 20.88 -14.37 11.38
CA GLY A 130 21.78 -13.47 12.11
C GLY A 130 21.63 -12.00 11.73
N VAL A 131 20.47 -11.60 11.18
CA VAL A 131 20.05 -10.20 11.01
C VAL A 131 19.23 -9.82 12.23
N TRP A 132 19.48 -8.66 12.83
CA TRP A 132 18.76 -8.26 14.05
C TRP A 132 17.28 -7.95 13.80
N HIS A 133 16.95 -7.47 12.61
CA HIS A 133 15.62 -7.22 12.14
C HIS A 133 15.63 -7.06 10.61
N PRO A 134 14.59 -7.40 9.86
CA PRO A 134 14.56 -7.22 8.40
C PRO A 134 14.90 -5.80 7.91
N GLN A 135 14.72 -4.79 8.76
CA GLN A 135 15.05 -3.39 8.48
C GLN A 135 16.44 -2.95 8.97
N GLU A 136 17.29 -3.87 9.40
CA GLU A 136 18.62 -3.55 9.96
C GLU A 136 19.46 -2.70 9.00
N GLY A 137 19.46 -3.05 7.70
CA GLY A 137 20.23 -2.31 6.70
C GLY A 137 19.78 -0.86 6.52
N VAL A 138 18.50 -0.54 6.77
CA VAL A 138 18.05 0.86 6.76
C VAL A 138 18.64 1.63 7.95
N PHE A 139 18.72 1.00 9.12
CA PHE A 139 19.39 1.62 10.26
C PHE A 139 20.87 1.86 9.99
N GLU A 140 21.59 0.88 9.46
CA GLU A 140 23.02 1.01 9.19
C GLU A 140 23.34 2.00 8.07
N GLY A 141 22.62 1.93 6.96
CA GLY A 141 22.88 2.75 5.79
C GLY A 141 22.40 4.20 5.95
N HIS A 142 21.20 4.39 6.45
CA HIS A 142 20.53 5.70 6.49
C HIS A 142 20.68 6.43 7.82
N PHE A 143 20.28 5.78 8.92
CA PHE A 143 20.24 6.45 10.23
C PHE A 143 21.58 6.47 10.96
N LYS A 144 22.44 5.49 10.72
CA LYS A 144 23.77 5.33 11.35
C LYS A 144 23.73 5.54 12.87
N PRO A 145 22.86 4.76 13.58
CA PRO A 145 22.67 4.96 15.01
C PRO A 145 23.87 4.46 15.82
N THR A 146 24.00 4.94 17.06
CA THR A 146 24.87 4.26 18.03
C THR A 146 24.32 2.86 18.34
N PRO A 147 25.14 1.91 18.84
CA PRO A 147 24.66 0.55 19.16
C PRO A 147 23.45 0.56 20.11
N ALA A 148 23.47 1.40 21.14
CA ALA A 148 22.37 1.52 22.10
C ALA A 148 21.10 2.10 21.45
N ASP A 149 21.21 3.10 20.57
CA ASP A 149 20.09 3.68 19.84
C ASP A 149 19.50 2.67 18.84
N LYS A 150 20.36 1.87 18.16
CA LYS A 150 19.93 0.80 17.27
C LYS A 150 19.08 -0.25 17.98
N ILE A 151 19.53 -0.75 19.14
CA ILE A 151 18.79 -1.72 19.94
C ILE A 151 17.40 -1.18 20.31
N ASN A 152 17.34 0.05 20.83
CA ASN A 152 16.09 0.67 21.23
C ASN A 152 15.12 0.83 20.05
N ARG A 153 15.60 1.30 18.90
CA ARG A 153 14.75 1.56 17.71
C ARG A 153 14.30 0.27 17.04
N ILE A 154 15.14 -0.77 17.00
CA ILE A 154 14.72 -2.10 16.55
C ILE A 154 13.66 -2.70 17.49
N GLY A 155 13.83 -2.56 18.79
CA GLY A 155 12.82 -2.98 19.77
C GLY A 155 11.49 -2.24 19.57
N GLN A 156 11.55 -0.92 19.38
CA GLN A 156 10.39 -0.08 19.07
C GLN A 156 9.69 -0.53 17.78
N LEU A 157 10.43 -0.80 16.73
CA LEU A 157 9.90 -1.27 15.44
C LEU A 157 9.22 -2.62 15.56
N ARG A 158 9.85 -3.60 16.23
CA ARG A 158 9.26 -4.93 16.47
C ARG A 158 7.91 -4.83 17.17
N HIS A 159 7.83 -4.06 18.26
CA HIS A 159 6.58 -3.92 19.01
C HIS A 159 5.53 -3.13 18.24
N GLY A 160 5.95 -2.12 17.49
CA GLY A 160 5.05 -1.21 16.82
C GLY A 160 4.37 -1.81 15.58
N VAL A 161 5.10 -2.58 14.80
CA VAL A 161 4.55 -3.22 13.57
C VAL A 161 3.45 -4.23 13.89
N ILE A 162 3.63 -4.98 14.97
CA ILE A 162 2.65 -5.99 15.43
C ILE A 162 1.70 -5.47 16.52
N LYS A 163 1.72 -4.16 16.80
CA LYS A 163 0.88 -3.58 17.86
C LYS A 163 -0.58 -3.90 17.64
N VAL A 164 -1.20 -4.53 18.63
CA VAL A 164 -2.65 -4.71 18.69
C VAL A 164 -3.31 -3.37 18.98
N ILE A 165 -4.35 -3.04 18.24
CA ILE A 165 -5.13 -1.83 18.43
C ILE A 165 -6.04 -2.01 19.66
N GLU A 166 -5.93 -1.10 20.62
CA GLU A 166 -6.68 -1.11 21.88
C GLU A 166 -7.81 -0.07 21.90
N ASN A 167 -7.67 0.98 21.09
CA ASN A 167 -8.69 2.02 20.97
C ASN A 167 -9.78 1.60 19.97
N PRO A 168 -11.07 1.49 20.40
CA PRO A 168 -12.18 1.09 19.55
C PRO A 168 -12.44 2.05 18.36
N GLN A 169 -11.91 3.26 18.39
CA GLN A 169 -11.99 4.19 17.27
C GLN A 169 -11.23 3.67 16.04
N TYR A 170 -10.17 2.90 16.24
CA TYR A 170 -9.30 2.42 15.15
C TYR A 170 -9.48 0.93 14.85
N SER A 171 -10.42 0.25 15.47
CA SER A 171 -10.63 -1.19 15.26
C SER A 171 -12.12 -1.54 15.18
N PRO A 172 -12.51 -2.41 14.25
CA PRO A 172 -13.88 -2.91 14.20
C PRO A 172 -14.24 -3.81 15.38
N SER A 173 -13.23 -4.34 16.09
CA SER A 173 -13.41 -5.11 17.32
C SER A 173 -12.10 -5.22 18.10
N VAL A 174 -12.06 -4.63 19.28
CA VAL A 174 -10.93 -4.76 20.21
C VAL A 174 -10.76 -6.21 20.67
N ALA A 175 -11.85 -6.95 20.82
CA ALA A 175 -11.84 -8.35 21.25
C ALA A 175 -11.13 -9.28 20.24
N ARG A 176 -11.20 -8.96 18.94
CA ARG A 176 -10.52 -9.74 17.87
C ARG A 176 -9.04 -9.39 17.68
N LYS A 177 -8.52 -8.41 18.41
CA LYS A 177 -7.10 -8.05 18.46
C LYS A 177 -6.48 -7.73 17.10
N TYR A 178 -7.18 -6.96 16.26
CA TYR A 178 -6.60 -6.46 15.02
C TYR A 178 -5.37 -5.63 15.30
N THR A 179 -4.37 -5.76 14.42
CA THR A 179 -3.11 -5.03 14.54
C THR A 179 -3.14 -3.73 13.73
N VAL A 180 -2.18 -2.86 13.99
CA VAL A 180 -1.95 -1.67 13.15
C VAL A 180 -1.78 -2.07 11.68
N ALA A 181 -1.05 -3.16 11.39
CA ALA A 181 -0.84 -3.65 10.04
C ALA A 181 -2.13 -4.05 9.30
N ASP A 182 -3.14 -4.56 10.02
CA ASP A 182 -4.43 -4.93 9.43
C ASP A 182 -5.24 -3.72 8.97
N MET A 183 -5.06 -2.57 9.63
CA MET A 183 -5.98 -1.43 9.50
C MET A 183 -5.38 -0.21 8.80
N ILE A 184 -4.09 0.07 9.01
CA ILE A 184 -3.50 1.39 8.72
C ILE A 184 -3.47 1.76 7.23
N THR A 185 -3.35 0.77 6.33
CA THR A 185 -3.34 1.06 4.89
C THR A 185 -4.73 1.48 4.41
N GLY A 186 -5.78 0.77 4.83
CA GLY A 186 -7.16 1.18 4.51
C GLY A 186 -7.57 2.49 5.19
N PHE A 187 -7.08 2.75 6.40
CA PHE A 187 -7.20 4.06 7.04
C PHE A 187 -6.59 5.17 6.17
N GLY A 188 -5.39 4.95 5.63
CA GLY A 188 -4.75 5.91 4.73
C GLY A 188 -5.59 6.22 3.49
N VAL A 189 -6.23 5.21 2.89
CA VAL A 189 -7.14 5.39 1.75
C VAL A 189 -8.32 6.30 2.10
N ALA A 190 -8.95 6.08 3.25
CA ALA A 190 -10.07 6.91 3.71
C ALA A 190 -9.62 8.33 4.08
N GLU A 191 -8.50 8.48 4.80
CA GLU A 191 -7.92 9.78 5.15
C GLU A 191 -7.51 10.58 3.90
N ALA A 192 -7.00 9.94 2.86
CA ALA A 192 -6.66 10.61 1.62
C ALA A 192 -7.90 11.24 0.96
N ALA A 193 -9.01 10.49 0.86
CA ALA A 193 -10.26 11.04 0.37
C ALA A 193 -10.78 12.19 1.26
N LYS A 194 -10.75 12.03 2.58
CA LYS A 194 -11.16 13.08 3.52
C LYS A 194 -10.31 14.34 3.39
N HIS A 195 -8.98 14.22 3.34
CA HIS A 195 -8.09 15.37 3.20
C HIS A 195 -8.24 16.06 1.85
N PHE A 196 -8.54 15.29 0.78
CA PHE A 196 -8.87 15.87 -0.51
C PHE A 196 -10.08 16.80 -0.41
N TYR A 197 -11.19 16.34 0.16
CA TYR A 197 -12.37 17.21 0.33
C TYR A 197 -12.06 18.44 1.20
N ASN A 198 -11.33 18.24 2.30
CA ASN A 198 -10.99 19.33 3.22
C ASN A 198 -10.19 20.46 2.55
N VAL A 199 -9.16 20.14 1.73
CA VAL A 199 -8.35 21.18 1.06
C VAL A 199 -9.14 21.93 -0.02
N HIS A 200 -10.20 21.32 -0.55
CA HIS A 200 -11.13 21.95 -1.49
C HIS A 200 -12.34 22.61 -0.82
N GLY A 201 -12.37 22.72 0.52
CA GLY A 201 -13.45 23.38 1.26
C GLY A 201 -14.77 22.59 1.28
N ASP A 202 -14.72 21.28 1.08
CA ASP A 202 -15.88 20.36 1.06
C ASP A 202 -15.74 19.30 2.14
N SER A 203 -16.73 18.42 2.30
CA SER A 203 -16.80 17.38 3.32
C SER A 203 -17.03 16.00 2.69
N ILE A 204 -16.40 14.98 3.27
CA ILE A 204 -16.65 13.58 2.94
C ILE A 204 -18.03 13.07 3.41
N VAL A 205 -18.64 13.77 4.38
CA VAL A 205 -19.91 13.37 4.97
C VAL A 205 -21.03 13.33 3.93
N GLY A 206 -21.71 12.20 3.84
CA GLY A 206 -22.79 11.96 2.88
C GLY A 206 -22.36 11.63 1.46
N LYS A 207 -21.06 11.73 1.11
CA LYS A 207 -20.55 11.29 -0.18
C LYS A 207 -20.68 9.77 -0.32
N ARG A 208 -21.08 9.31 -1.51
CA ARG A 208 -21.26 7.89 -1.81
C ARG A 208 -19.96 7.28 -2.26
N ALA A 209 -19.65 6.09 -1.75
CA ALA A 209 -18.41 5.41 -2.02
C ALA A 209 -18.63 3.99 -2.59
N ILE A 210 -17.86 3.63 -3.61
CA ILE A 210 -17.68 2.25 -4.06
C ILE A 210 -16.29 1.78 -3.62
N VAL A 211 -16.23 0.57 -3.06
CA VAL A 211 -14.98 -0.10 -2.67
C VAL A 211 -14.78 -1.35 -3.51
N GLN A 212 -13.65 -1.44 -4.22
CA GLN A 212 -13.26 -2.61 -4.98
C GLN A 212 -12.20 -3.41 -4.22
N GLY A 213 -12.47 -4.69 -3.96
CA GLY A 213 -11.70 -5.55 -3.10
C GLY A 213 -12.11 -5.44 -1.63
N PHE A 214 -12.28 -6.57 -0.95
CA PHE A 214 -12.66 -6.60 0.46
C PHE A 214 -11.65 -7.39 1.32
N GLY A 215 -10.37 -7.32 0.92
CA GLY A 215 -9.24 -7.79 1.72
C GLY A 215 -8.89 -6.82 2.86
N ASN A 216 -7.67 -6.89 3.38
CA ASN A 216 -7.24 -6.04 4.51
C ASN A 216 -7.39 -4.54 4.18
N VAL A 217 -6.98 -4.11 3.00
CA VAL A 217 -7.03 -2.68 2.62
C VAL A 217 -8.46 -2.22 2.37
N GLY A 218 -9.23 -2.94 1.55
CA GLY A 218 -10.57 -2.50 1.14
C GLY A 218 -11.59 -2.58 2.27
N ALA A 219 -11.56 -3.63 3.09
CA ALA A 219 -12.45 -3.75 4.24
C ALA A 219 -12.17 -2.65 5.27
N ALA A 220 -10.89 -2.34 5.55
CA ALA A 220 -10.52 -1.24 6.42
C ALA A 220 -10.90 0.13 5.81
N ALA A 221 -10.71 0.32 4.50
CA ALA A 221 -11.14 1.55 3.82
C ALA A 221 -12.65 1.75 3.93
N ALA A 222 -13.46 0.70 3.69
CA ALA A 222 -14.91 0.76 3.87
C ALA A 222 -15.31 1.13 5.31
N PHE A 223 -14.65 0.51 6.31
CA PHE A 223 -14.87 0.80 7.72
C PHE A 223 -14.62 2.27 8.04
N TYR A 224 -13.45 2.81 7.67
CA TYR A 224 -13.12 4.21 7.98
C TYR A 224 -13.90 5.22 7.14
N LEU A 225 -14.18 4.96 5.87
CA LEU A 225 -15.06 5.81 5.05
C LEU A 225 -16.44 5.93 5.69
N SER A 226 -17.02 4.80 6.11
CA SER A 226 -18.32 4.79 6.81
C SER A 226 -18.26 5.51 8.16
N GLN A 227 -17.20 5.31 8.96
CA GLN A 227 -16.98 5.99 10.23
C GLN A 227 -16.88 7.52 10.06
N MET A 228 -16.28 7.99 8.96
CA MET A 228 -16.17 9.41 8.61
C MET A 228 -17.46 10.00 8.07
N GLY A 229 -18.52 9.21 7.94
CA GLY A 229 -19.84 9.63 7.47
C GLY A 229 -20.04 9.55 5.95
N ALA A 230 -19.12 8.96 5.19
CA ALA A 230 -19.39 8.60 3.81
C ALA A 230 -20.36 7.40 3.74
N LYS A 231 -21.11 7.32 2.66
CA LYS A 231 -22.09 6.25 2.42
C LYS A 231 -21.46 5.19 1.48
N VAL A 232 -21.00 4.08 2.00
CA VAL A 232 -20.57 2.96 1.15
C VAL A 232 -21.83 2.37 0.50
N VAL A 233 -21.97 2.55 -0.82
CA VAL A 233 -23.14 2.11 -1.61
C VAL A 233 -22.88 0.84 -2.40
N GLY A 234 -21.62 0.49 -2.62
CA GLY A 234 -21.22 -0.69 -3.38
C GLY A 234 -19.90 -1.26 -2.90
N ILE A 235 -19.85 -2.58 -2.81
CA ILE A 235 -18.64 -3.35 -2.53
C ILE A 235 -18.56 -4.46 -3.57
N ILE A 236 -17.42 -4.56 -4.26
CA ILE A 236 -17.16 -5.65 -5.21
C ILE A 236 -15.87 -6.38 -4.87
N ASP A 237 -15.92 -7.69 -4.83
CA ASP A 237 -14.79 -8.58 -4.59
C ASP A 237 -14.79 -9.72 -5.61
N ILE A 238 -13.73 -10.52 -5.65
CA ILE A 238 -13.57 -11.63 -6.60
C ILE A 238 -14.71 -12.66 -6.53
N VAL A 239 -15.34 -12.84 -5.38
CA VAL A 239 -16.45 -13.78 -5.16
C VAL A 239 -17.81 -13.21 -5.54
N GLY A 240 -17.93 -11.90 -5.70
CA GLY A 240 -19.18 -11.19 -5.93
C GLY A 240 -19.20 -9.86 -5.20
N GLY A 241 -20.37 -9.34 -4.88
CA GLY A 241 -20.43 -8.05 -4.18
C GLY A 241 -21.81 -7.72 -3.65
N LEU A 242 -21.92 -6.52 -3.11
CA LEU A 242 -23.13 -6.00 -2.46
C LEU A 242 -23.42 -4.59 -2.98
N ILE A 243 -24.70 -4.29 -3.18
CA ILE A 243 -25.19 -2.97 -3.54
C ILE A 243 -26.28 -2.56 -2.54
N LYS A 244 -26.17 -1.34 -2.03
CA LYS A 244 -27.20 -0.69 -1.20
C LYS A 244 -27.23 0.80 -1.55
N GLU A 245 -28.14 1.22 -2.38
CA GLU A 245 -28.18 2.60 -2.93
C GLU A 245 -28.29 3.70 -1.87
N ASP A 246 -28.95 3.42 -0.74
CA ASP A 246 -29.03 4.34 0.41
C ASP A 246 -27.75 4.36 1.27
N GLY A 247 -26.81 3.45 0.99
CA GLY A 247 -25.57 3.21 1.74
C GLY A 247 -25.75 2.19 2.87
N PHE A 248 -24.71 1.42 3.11
CA PHE A 248 -24.61 0.56 4.30
C PHE A 248 -24.43 1.43 5.54
N SER A 249 -25.06 1.05 6.66
CA SER A 249 -24.77 1.68 7.95
C SER A 249 -23.35 1.33 8.43
N PHE A 250 -22.86 2.08 9.43
CA PHE A 250 -21.55 1.78 10.03
C PHE A 250 -21.53 0.39 10.69
N GLU A 251 -22.64 0.00 11.29
CA GLU A 251 -22.83 -1.32 11.91
C GLU A 251 -22.77 -2.43 10.85
N GLU A 252 -23.50 -2.27 9.73
CA GLU A 252 -23.48 -3.25 8.62
C GLU A 252 -22.05 -3.40 8.03
N ILE A 253 -21.33 -2.31 7.82
CA ILE A 253 -19.93 -2.38 7.34
C ILE A 253 -19.04 -3.06 8.37
N THR A 254 -19.25 -2.80 9.66
CA THR A 254 -18.51 -3.47 10.74
C THR A 254 -18.79 -4.97 10.77
N GLU A 255 -20.05 -5.38 10.60
CA GLU A 255 -20.44 -6.79 10.52
C GLU A 255 -19.80 -7.47 9.31
N LEU A 256 -19.82 -6.86 8.13
CA LEU A 256 -19.14 -7.37 6.93
C LEU A 256 -17.63 -7.51 7.15
N TYR A 257 -17.00 -6.51 7.80
CA TYR A 257 -15.58 -6.60 8.15
C TYR A 257 -15.30 -7.81 9.05
N LEU A 258 -16.12 -8.02 10.06
CA LEU A 258 -15.98 -9.11 11.03
C LEU A 258 -16.30 -10.49 10.44
N ALA A 259 -17.14 -10.55 9.40
CA ALA A 259 -17.55 -11.79 8.74
C ALA A 259 -16.55 -12.24 7.65
N LYS A 260 -15.66 -11.34 7.16
CA LYS A 260 -14.74 -11.69 6.07
C LYS A 260 -13.90 -12.92 6.36
N ALA A 261 -13.63 -13.74 5.35
CA ALA A 261 -12.78 -14.92 5.42
C ALA A 261 -11.44 -14.64 4.74
N GLY A 262 -10.38 -14.43 5.52
CA GLY A 262 -9.09 -13.99 5.00
C GLY A 262 -9.21 -12.66 4.24
N ASN A 263 -8.93 -12.67 2.95
CA ASN A 263 -9.04 -11.51 2.07
C ASN A 263 -10.32 -11.49 1.23
N THR A 264 -11.38 -12.18 1.64
CA THR A 264 -12.58 -12.40 0.84
C THR A 264 -13.83 -11.92 1.55
N LEU A 265 -14.70 -11.20 0.83
CA LEU A 265 -16.03 -10.80 1.26
C LEU A 265 -16.92 -12.02 1.53
N VAL A 266 -17.61 -12.02 2.65
CA VAL A 266 -18.58 -13.07 3.02
C VAL A 266 -19.92 -12.43 3.37
N SER A 267 -20.99 -12.88 2.71
CA SER A 267 -22.38 -12.49 3.00
C SER A 267 -23.34 -13.50 2.37
N ASP A 268 -24.50 -13.72 3.01
CA ASP A 268 -25.57 -14.54 2.44
C ASP A 268 -26.31 -13.85 1.26
N HIS A 269 -26.05 -12.56 1.04
CA HIS A 269 -26.71 -11.72 0.04
C HIS A 269 -25.79 -11.31 -1.10
N LEU A 270 -24.70 -12.05 -1.34
CA LEU A 270 -23.77 -11.74 -2.42
C LEU A 270 -24.44 -11.82 -3.79
N ILE A 271 -24.35 -10.74 -4.55
CA ILE A 271 -24.62 -10.75 -5.99
C ILE A 271 -23.39 -11.40 -6.66
N PRO A 272 -23.58 -12.41 -7.54
CA PRO A 272 -22.48 -13.07 -8.23
C PRO A 272 -21.58 -12.08 -8.98
N PHE A 273 -20.27 -12.37 -9.07
CA PHE A 273 -19.28 -11.46 -9.66
C PHE A 273 -19.65 -11.01 -11.08
N SER A 274 -20.11 -11.92 -11.95
CA SER A 274 -20.51 -11.59 -13.33
C SER A 274 -21.62 -10.54 -13.37
N GLU A 275 -22.58 -10.64 -12.46
CA GLU A 275 -23.73 -9.74 -12.41
C GLU A 275 -23.36 -8.38 -11.76
N ILE A 276 -22.67 -8.39 -10.63
CA ILE A 276 -22.31 -7.14 -9.96
C ILE A 276 -21.29 -6.34 -10.76
N ASN A 277 -20.37 -6.98 -11.44
CA ASN A 277 -19.37 -6.30 -12.28
C ASN A 277 -19.97 -5.57 -13.48
N GLU A 278 -21.21 -5.89 -13.88
CA GLU A 278 -21.95 -5.11 -14.89
C GLU A 278 -22.68 -3.91 -14.28
N LYS A 279 -23.14 -4.01 -13.03
CA LYS A 279 -24.06 -3.06 -12.40
C LYS A 279 -23.37 -1.99 -11.58
N ILE A 280 -22.33 -2.35 -10.84
CA ILE A 280 -21.76 -1.50 -9.77
C ILE A 280 -21.18 -0.18 -10.30
N TRP A 281 -20.61 -0.21 -11.50
CA TRP A 281 -19.96 0.96 -12.11
C TRP A 281 -20.94 2.05 -12.57
N SER A 282 -22.22 1.71 -12.64
CA SER A 282 -23.30 2.66 -12.98
C SER A 282 -24.04 3.20 -11.76
N LEU A 283 -23.61 2.84 -10.54
CA LEU A 283 -24.15 3.43 -9.33
C LEU A 283 -23.72 4.90 -9.20
N LYS A 284 -24.61 5.73 -8.71
CA LYS A 284 -24.24 7.11 -8.36
C LYS A 284 -23.20 7.05 -7.23
N THR A 285 -21.99 7.55 -7.52
CA THR A 285 -20.88 7.55 -6.58
C THR A 285 -20.05 8.82 -6.71
N GLU A 286 -19.55 9.34 -5.62
CA GLU A 286 -18.60 10.46 -5.58
C GLU A 286 -17.17 9.98 -5.24
N ILE A 287 -17.02 8.82 -4.56
CA ILE A 287 -15.73 8.29 -4.14
C ILE A 287 -15.56 6.86 -4.70
N PHE A 288 -14.43 6.59 -5.31
CA PHE A 288 -14.02 5.24 -5.66
C PHE A 288 -12.73 4.86 -4.95
N ALA A 289 -12.74 3.74 -4.24
CA ALA A 289 -11.58 3.17 -3.53
C ALA A 289 -11.19 1.82 -4.16
N PRO A 290 -10.30 1.82 -5.17
CA PRO A 290 -9.75 0.59 -5.74
C PRO A 290 -8.72 -0.02 -4.78
N CYS A 291 -9.10 -1.11 -4.09
CA CYS A 291 -8.30 -1.76 -3.06
C CYS A 291 -8.02 -3.26 -3.35
N ALA A 292 -8.33 -3.73 -4.56
CA ALA A 292 -8.12 -5.12 -4.96
C ALA A 292 -6.68 -5.37 -5.44
N ALA A 293 -6.49 -6.03 -6.57
CA ALA A 293 -5.18 -6.27 -7.15
C ALA A 293 -4.77 -5.17 -8.16
N SER A 294 -3.51 -5.19 -8.57
CA SER A 294 -2.99 -4.29 -9.61
C SER A 294 -3.63 -4.57 -10.97
N ARG A 295 -3.75 -3.54 -11.79
CA ARG A 295 -4.13 -3.61 -13.22
C ARG A 295 -5.52 -4.17 -13.50
N LEU A 296 -6.50 -3.87 -12.63
CA LEU A 296 -7.88 -4.36 -12.77
C LEU A 296 -8.85 -3.31 -13.34
N ILE A 297 -8.57 -2.02 -13.18
CA ILE A 297 -9.51 -0.96 -13.55
C ILE A 297 -9.37 -0.62 -15.02
N THR A 298 -10.47 -0.79 -15.75
CA THR A 298 -10.56 -0.45 -17.17
C THR A 298 -11.06 0.98 -17.38
N GLN A 299 -10.81 1.53 -18.57
CA GLN A 299 -11.30 2.86 -18.92
C GLN A 299 -12.84 2.91 -18.93
N ASP A 300 -13.50 1.86 -19.42
CA ASP A 300 -14.96 1.80 -19.47
C ASP A 300 -15.59 1.89 -18.07
N GLN A 301 -15.02 1.22 -17.08
CA GLN A 301 -15.47 1.31 -15.69
C GLN A 301 -15.36 2.75 -15.15
N ILE A 302 -14.26 3.42 -15.46
CA ILE A 302 -14.05 4.82 -15.07
C ILE A 302 -15.04 5.74 -15.76
N ASP A 303 -15.24 5.61 -17.07
CA ASP A 303 -16.15 6.46 -17.82
C ASP A 303 -17.62 6.29 -17.37
N HIS A 304 -18.04 5.08 -16.98
CA HIS A 304 -19.33 4.84 -16.35
C HIS A 304 -19.46 5.62 -15.02
N MET A 305 -18.50 5.49 -14.12
CA MET A 305 -18.53 6.18 -12.83
C MET A 305 -18.47 7.71 -12.98
N ILE A 306 -17.69 8.23 -13.94
CA ILE A 306 -17.68 9.65 -14.26
C ILE A 306 -19.07 10.12 -14.70
N GLY A 307 -19.74 9.33 -15.55
CA GLY A 307 -21.11 9.60 -16.00
C GLY A 307 -22.14 9.65 -14.86
N THR A 308 -21.87 9.02 -13.73
CA THR A 308 -22.76 8.99 -12.56
C THR A 308 -22.36 9.95 -11.43
N GLY A 309 -21.26 10.70 -11.60
CA GLY A 309 -20.87 11.78 -10.69
C GLY A 309 -19.64 11.53 -9.84
N LEU A 310 -18.73 10.64 -10.28
CA LEU A 310 -17.45 10.40 -9.60
C LEU A 310 -16.64 11.70 -9.45
N GLU A 311 -16.21 11.99 -8.24
CA GLU A 311 -15.42 13.18 -7.89
C GLU A 311 -13.97 12.85 -7.59
N VAL A 312 -13.73 11.77 -6.83
CA VAL A 312 -12.39 11.40 -6.37
C VAL A 312 -12.16 9.89 -6.35
N ILE A 313 -10.96 9.51 -6.78
CA ILE A 313 -10.43 8.14 -6.64
C ILE A 313 -9.30 8.16 -5.62
N SER A 314 -9.37 7.31 -4.61
CA SER A 314 -8.32 7.11 -3.61
C SER A 314 -7.73 5.71 -3.76
N CYS A 315 -6.54 5.60 -4.36
CA CYS A 315 -5.97 4.32 -4.78
C CYS A 315 -5.40 3.51 -3.62
N GLY A 316 -6.10 2.45 -3.20
CA GLY A 316 -5.61 1.50 -2.20
C GLY A 316 -4.71 0.40 -2.78
N ALA A 317 -4.98 -0.07 -3.99
CA ALA A 317 -4.12 -1.00 -4.70
C ALA A 317 -2.93 -0.29 -5.34
N ASN A 318 -1.78 -0.96 -5.41
CA ASN A 318 -0.65 -0.47 -6.21
C ASN A 318 -0.97 -0.63 -7.70
N VAL A 319 -0.69 0.41 -8.49
CA VAL A 319 -0.89 0.41 -9.95
C VAL A 319 -2.27 -0.15 -10.33
N PRO A 320 -3.39 0.45 -9.89
CA PRO A 320 -4.72 -0.16 -10.00
C PRO A 320 -5.27 -0.23 -11.43
N PHE A 321 -4.84 0.67 -12.33
CA PHE A 321 -5.34 0.74 -13.70
C PHE A 321 -4.76 -0.36 -14.61
N ALA A 322 -5.54 -0.82 -15.57
CA ALA A 322 -5.17 -1.86 -16.53
C ALA A 322 -4.20 -1.35 -17.62
N ASP A 323 -3.36 -0.38 -17.26
CA ASP A 323 -2.29 0.14 -18.10
C ASP A 323 -1.12 -0.84 -18.20
N LYS A 324 -0.37 -0.78 -19.29
CA LYS A 324 0.87 -1.55 -19.48
C LYS A 324 2.06 -0.90 -18.78
N GLU A 325 2.04 0.41 -18.69
CA GLU A 325 3.06 1.24 -18.06
C GLU A 325 3.13 0.97 -16.55
N ILE A 326 4.28 1.24 -15.94
CA ILE A 326 4.49 1.03 -14.50
C ILE A 326 3.75 2.11 -13.70
N PHE A 327 3.80 3.37 -14.16
CA PHE A 327 3.32 4.50 -13.37
C PHE A 327 2.12 5.22 -13.98
N PHE A 328 2.28 5.90 -15.07
CA PHE A 328 1.31 6.85 -15.60
C PHE A 328 0.90 6.50 -17.04
N GLY A 329 0.10 5.43 -17.16
CA GLY A 329 -0.40 4.93 -18.43
C GLY A 329 -1.59 5.73 -18.97
N SER A 330 -2.12 5.28 -20.10
CA SER A 330 -3.17 5.99 -20.83
C SER A 330 -4.50 6.05 -20.07
N ILE A 331 -4.88 5.00 -19.35
CA ILE A 331 -6.10 4.97 -18.55
C ILE A 331 -5.95 5.89 -17.34
N MET A 332 -4.80 5.85 -16.68
CA MET A 332 -4.51 6.75 -15.57
C MET A 332 -4.50 8.21 -16.00
N GLU A 333 -3.88 8.55 -17.14
CA GLU A 333 -3.85 9.90 -17.70
C GLU A 333 -5.27 10.38 -18.06
N HIS A 334 -6.05 9.53 -18.74
CA HIS A 334 -7.44 9.82 -19.06
C HIS A 334 -8.27 10.14 -17.80
N THR A 335 -8.10 9.33 -16.77
CA THR A 335 -8.80 9.49 -15.49
C THR A 335 -8.41 10.78 -14.79
N ASP A 336 -7.11 11.05 -14.65
CA ASP A 336 -6.57 12.22 -13.94
C ASP A 336 -6.94 13.55 -14.61
N ASN A 337 -7.18 13.53 -15.94
CA ASN A 337 -7.66 14.70 -16.69
C ASN A 337 -9.16 14.98 -16.48
N LYS A 338 -9.94 14.03 -15.93
CA LYS A 338 -11.40 14.17 -15.81
C LYS A 338 -11.88 14.27 -14.36
N VAL A 339 -11.25 13.54 -13.44
CA VAL A 339 -11.62 13.51 -12.02
C VAL A 339 -10.37 13.61 -11.14
N SER A 340 -10.57 13.86 -9.86
CA SER A 340 -9.47 13.89 -8.90
C SER A 340 -8.96 12.48 -8.67
N LEU A 341 -7.68 12.25 -8.96
CA LEU A 341 -7.04 10.94 -8.78
C LEU A 341 -5.89 11.05 -7.78
N ILE A 342 -6.10 10.53 -6.56
CA ILE A 342 -5.05 10.44 -5.55
C ILE A 342 -4.27 9.15 -5.81
N PRO A 343 -2.98 9.25 -6.19
CA PRO A 343 -2.21 8.07 -6.54
C PRO A 343 -1.93 7.18 -5.33
N ASP A 344 -1.65 5.93 -5.61
CA ASP A 344 -1.42 4.88 -4.63
C ASP A 344 -0.30 5.20 -3.63
N PHE A 345 0.81 5.79 -4.09
CA PHE A 345 1.93 6.14 -3.22
C PHE A 345 1.63 7.23 -2.17
N ILE A 346 0.50 7.95 -2.31
CA ILE A 346 -0.04 8.84 -1.27
C ILE A 346 -1.05 8.09 -0.41
N SER A 347 -2.09 7.51 -1.02
CA SER A 347 -3.24 6.98 -0.27
C SER A 347 -2.96 5.65 0.43
N ASN A 348 -2.12 4.78 -0.14
CA ASN A 348 -1.80 3.48 0.45
C ASN A 348 -0.45 3.44 1.19
N CYS A 349 0.14 4.58 1.50
CA CYS A 349 1.45 4.64 2.15
C CYS A 349 1.44 4.28 3.64
N GLY A 350 0.27 3.96 4.22
CA GLY A 350 0.09 3.77 5.66
C GLY A 350 1.12 2.84 6.30
N MET A 351 1.27 1.61 5.81
CA MET A 351 2.24 0.68 6.40
C MET A 351 3.70 1.13 6.21
N ALA A 352 4.04 1.70 5.05
CA ALA A 352 5.37 2.27 4.83
C ALA A 352 5.66 3.43 5.80
N ARG A 353 4.65 4.27 6.11
CA ARG A 353 4.78 5.33 7.11
C ARG A 353 4.94 4.77 8.52
N VAL A 354 4.21 3.73 8.89
CA VAL A 354 4.36 3.06 10.19
C VAL A 354 5.79 2.57 10.40
N PHE A 355 6.38 1.91 9.41
CA PHE A 355 7.79 1.53 9.49
C PHE A 355 8.69 2.75 9.69
N ALA A 356 8.51 3.82 8.91
CA ALA A 356 9.30 5.05 9.04
C ALA A 356 9.13 5.69 10.42
N TYR A 357 7.89 5.76 10.93
CA TYR A 357 7.57 6.29 12.25
C TYR A 357 8.32 5.54 13.36
N PHE A 358 8.27 4.21 13.37
CA PHE A 358 8.96 3.43 14.38
C PHE A 358 10.50 3.38 14.22
N MET A 359 11.02 3.79 13.08
CA MET A 359 12.46 4.00 12.89
C MET A 359 12.95 5.33 13.47
N GLU A 360 12.07 6.27 13.80
CA GLU A 360 12.43 7.55 14.41
C GLU A 360 12.82 7.38 15.90
N ARG A 361 13.45 8.42 16.47
CA ARG A 361 13.81 8.41 17.89
C ARG A 361 12.62 8.79 18.76
N LYS A 362 12.36 8.01 19.81
CA LYS A 362 11.40 8.33 20.88
C LYS A 362 10.00 8.67 20.38
N VAL A 363 9.42 7.76 19.60
CA VAL A 363 8.02 7.88 19.18
C VAL A 363 7.06 7.36 20.26
N GLN A 364 5.83 7.88 20.24
CA GLN A 364 4.76 7.39 21.09
C GLN A 364 4.17 6.12 20.50
N MET A 365 3.97 5.09 21.35
CA MET A 365 3.48 3.76 20.94
C MET A 365 1.96 3.63 21.13
N THR A 366 1.20 4.74 21.12
CA THR A 366 -0.25 4.72 21.23
C THR A 366 -0.91 4.63 19.86
N ASP A 367 -2.14 4.09 19.81
CA ASP A 367 -2.90 4.02 18.56
C ASP A 367 -3.11 5.40 17.96
N GLU A 368 -3.49 6.38 18.78
CA GLU A 368 -3.70 7.76 18.34
C GLU A 368 -2.46 8.37 17.69
N ALA A 369 -1.29 8.15 18.27
CA ALA A 369 -0.05 8.71 17.73
C ALA A 369 0.31 8.10 16.38
N ILE A 370 0.14 6.79 16.22
CA ILE A 370 0.44 6.06 14.98
C ILE A 370 -0.54 6.47 13.87
N PHE A 371 -1.83 6.46 14.15
CA PHE A 371 -2.85 6.81 13.17
C PHE A 371 -2.80 8.29 12.79
N ASN A 372 -2.62 9.18 13.77
CA ASN A 372 -2.48 10.62 13.52
C ASN A 372 -1.22 10.95 12.70
N ASP A 373 -0.09 10.28 12.94
CA ASP A 373 1.13 10.48 12.16
C ASP A 373 0.92 10.08 10.69
N THR A 374 0.23 8.96 10.44
CA THR A 374 -0.14 8.53 9.09
C THR A 374 -1.09 9.52 8.42
N SER A 375 -2.15 9.94 9.11
CA SER A 375 -3.09 10.96 8.61
C SER A 375 -2.39 12.26 8.26
N GLU A 376 -1.52 12.75 9.14
CA GLU A 376 -0.78 14.01 8.93
C GLU A 376 0.23 13.91 7.77
N THR A 377 0.85 12.75 7.57
CA THR A 377 1.72 12.49 6.43
C THR A 377 0.95 12.59 5.11
N ILE A 378 -0.22 11.96 5.03
CA ILE A 378 -1.10 12.01 3.86
C ILE A 378 -1.64 13.44 3.66
N ARG A 379 -2.08 14.10 4.72
CA ARG A 379 -2.55 15.48 4.67
C ARG A 379 -1.51 16.41 4.08
N LYS A 380 -0.25 16.32 4.54
CA LYS A 380 0.85 17.11 4.01
C LYS A 380 1.14 16.83 2.54
N ALA A 381 1.05 15.57 2.11
CA ALA A 381 1.23 15.22 0.72
C ALA A 381 0.14 15.84 -0.17
N ILE A 382 -1.12 15.72 0.23
CA ILE A 382 -2.27 16.30 -0.48
C ILE A 382 -2.20 17.83 -0.48
N GLN A 383 -1.81 18.46 0.65
CA GLN A 383 -1.63 19.90 0.73
C GLN A 383 -0.56 20.40 -0.24
N ARG A 384 0.59 19.71 -0.35
CA ARG A 384 1.64 20.06 -1.33
C ARG A 384 1.16 19.96 -2.77
N VAL A 385 0.31 18.97 -3.07
CA VAL A 385 -0.31 18.86 -4.39
C VAL A 385 -1.25 20.03 -4.62
N TYR A 386 -2.11 20.36 -3.66
CA TYR A 386 -3.05 21.49 -3.74
C TYR A 386 -2.33 22.84 -3.85
N ASP A 387 -1.25 23.07 -3.11
CA ASP A 387 -0.47 24.30 -3.18
C ASP A 387 0.12 24.53 -4.59
N LYS A 388 0.42 23.44 -5.32
CA LYS A 388 0.94 23.50 -6.68
C LYS A 388 -0.15 23.49 -7.76
N ASN A 389 -1.25 22.79 -7.49
CA ASN A 389 -2.38 22.61 -8.41
C ASN A 389 -3.70 22.66 -7.62
N GLN A 390 -4.40 23.79 -7.69
CA GLN A 390 -5.67 24.00 -6.98
C GLN A 390 -6.88 23.49 -7.75
N THR A 391 -6.69 22.94 -8.96
CA THR A 391 -7.77 22.32 -9.73
C THR A 391 -8.13 20.94 -9.16
N LYS A 392 -9.30 20.43 -9.55
CA LYS A 392 -9.74 19.08 -9.18
C LYS A 392 -9.26 17.99 -10.16
N THR A 393 -8.44 18.33 -11.16
CA THR A 393 -7.88 17.40 -12.14
C THR A 393 -6.37 17.55 -12.22
N GLY A 394 -5.67 16.56 -12.78
CA GLY A 394 -4.21 16.56 -12.83
C GLY A 394 -3.53 16.38 -11.46
N ILE A 395 -4.25 15.82 -10.50
CA ILE A 395 -3.79 15.58 -9.13
C ILE A 395 -2.64 14.59 -9.12
N SER A 396 -2.81 13.45 -9.80
CA SER A 396 -1.76 12.43 -9.91
C SER A 396 -0.55 12.95 -10.68
N ALA A 397 -0.74 13.61 -11.80
CA ALA A 397 0.36 14.20 -12.58
C ALA A 397 1.18 15.18 -11.72
N THR A 398 0.52 16.01 -10.92
CA THR A 398 1.17 16.95 -9.99
C THR A 398 1.90 16.20 -8.86
N ALA A 399 1.28 15.17 -8.29
CA ALA A 399 1.89 14.35 -7.25
C ALA A 399 3.15 13.64 -7.76
N PHE A 400 3.11 13.05 -8.96
CA PHE A 400 4.28 12.45 -9.60
C PHE A 400 5.37 13.48 -9.88
N GLU A 401 5.03 14.68 -10.34
CA GLU A 401 6.02 15.74 -10.56
C GLU A 401 6.73 16.11 -9.26
N ILE A 402 5.99 16.27 -8.15
CA ILE A 402 6.55 16.56 -6.83
C ILE A 402 7.47 15.41 -6.35
N ALA A 403 7.04 14.17 -6.53
CA ALA A 403 7.82 13.00 -6.14
C ALA A 403 9.10 12.87 -6.99
N LEU A 404 8.97 12.91 -8.31
CA LEU A 404 10.07 12.71 -9.24
C LEU A 404 11.12 13.82 -9.18
N THR A 405 10.76 15.06 -8.87
CA THR A 405 11.71 16.16 -8.63
C THR A 405 12.68 15.85 -7.47
N GLN A 406 12.34 14.94 -6.58
CA GLN A 406 13.21 14.50 -5.48
C GLN A 406 14.14 13.33 -5.90
N LEU A 407 13.89 12.68 -7.04
CA LEU A 407 14.50 11.42 -7.44
C LEU A 407 15.40 11.52 -8.69
N VAL A 408 15.22 12.59 -9.48
CA VAL A 408 15.92 12.80 -10.78
C VAL A 408 16.80 14.03 -10.77
#